data_9e2a6186ae0a6c3d1598f5f31983608f
#
_entry.id   9e2a6186ae0a6c3d1598f5f31983608f
#
_cell.length_a   1.000
_cell.length_b   1.000
_cell.length_c   1.000
_cell.angle_alpha   90.00
_cell.angle_beta   90.00
_cell.angle_gamma   90.00
#
_symmetry.space_group_name_H-M   'P 1'
#
loop_
_entity.id
_entity.type
_entity.pdbx_description
1 polymer ?
#
loop_
_entity_poly.entity_id
_entity_poly.type
_entity_poly.pdbx_seq_one_letter_code
_entity_poly.pdbx_strand_id
1 'polypeptide(L)'
;MIYLYIAMIFIFFGCDSVGNKKIYKSFDIIDGELSTQDQLDDSRWVGGPGFEEIAELISWETNNDINIIGSSDAIKGDTLTFLAGDVFPNTLRAFGKETRSQLNGVIEDMVYENLLNFDSETFKLEPELATHWRVLDDSMTFLFRINPNAKFSDGKEVTAKDVVSTYDILIDEGHGDPNVYTYWRDKFERPVAESKYIVSVKSKKKEWRNLYSFASLYVYPSYYLEKIDGATYIEKYQFELMPGSGPYMLNTNRTTQENNGLVVLDRRNDYWAENASRNTGLWNFDTVEFIFINDETQEVERFFAGDYDTYSVGRAQWWSERFTATEYPQIQRGLIQRKKYINFAPAGVGGIAFNTLEEPFSDIKVREAFCHLWDVDKLMDKLFFNEYVRKNSYYP
;
A
#
# COMPACT_ATOMS: atom_id res chain seq x y z
N MET A 1 -1.20 -4.73 10.66
CA MET A 1 -1.38 -3.35 11.16
C MET A 1 -0.73 -2.45 10.12
N ILE A 2 -1.53 -1.99 9.16
CA ILE A 2 -1.07 -1.07 8.12
C ILE A 2 -0.73 0.22 8.83
N TYR A 3 0.54 0.56 8.90
CA TYR A 3 1.01 1.82 9.44
C TYR A 3 0.92 2.87 8.34
N LEU A 4 -0.12 3.69 8.42
CA LEU A 4 -0.20 4.93 7.67
C LEU A 4 0.80 5.91 8.29
N TYR A 5 1.99 6.02 7.70
CA TYR A 5 3.03 6.91 8.18
C TYR A 5 3.04 8.19 7.36
N ILE A 6 2.84 9.29 8.06
CA ILE A 6 2.82 10.62 7.49
C ILE A 6 3.98 11.40 8.06
N ALA A 7 4.91 11.77 7.21
CA ALA A 7 5.96 12.72 7.54
C ALA A 7 5.54 14.14 7.09
N MET A 8 5.77 15.11 7.95
CA MET A 8 5.45 16.51 7.73
C MET A 8 6.64 17.17 7.02
N ILE A 9 6.44 17.68 5.81
CA ILE A 9 7.39 18.57 5.15
C ILE A 9 6.68 19.89 4.90
N PHE A 10 7.22 20.96 5.47
CA PHE A 10 6.81 22.33 5.15
C PHE A 10 7.48 22.75 3.84
N ILE A 11 6.70 22.93 2.80
CA ILE A 11 7.14 23.65 1.60
C ILE A 11 6.33 24.94 1.53
N PHE A 12 7.00 26.07 1.74
CA PHE A 12 6.45 27.38 1.44
C PHE A 12 6.51 27.57 -0.07
N PHE A 13 5.35 27.54 -0.74
CA PHE A 13 5.23 28.10 -2.07
C PHE A 13 4.66 29.50 -1.98
N GLY A 14 5.41 30.45 -2.53
CA GLY A 14 4.94 31.80 -2.73
C GLY A 14 3.75 31.83 -3.70
N CYS A 15 2.67 32.47 -3.30
CA CYS A 15 1.54 32.78 -4.16
C CYS A 15 1.96 33.84 -5.18
N ASP A 16 2.08 33.45 -6.43
CA ASP A 16 1.90 34.39 -7.53
C ASP A 16 0.50 34.23 -8.12
N SER A 17 -0.34 35.19 -7.81
CA SER A 17 -1.70 35.28 -8.33
C SER A 17 -1.68 35.81 -9.77
N VAL A 18 -1.70 34.89 -10.73
CA VAL A 18 -2.04 35.26 -12.13
C VAL A 18 -3.38 34.62 -12.47
N GLY A 19 -4.31 35.47 -12.85
CA GLY A 19 -5.73 35.20 -13.00
C GLY A 19 -6.13 34.02 -13.87
N ASN A 20 -6.52 32.94 -13.23
CA ASN A 20 -6.91 31.68 -13.86
C ASN A 20 -8.41 31.37 -13.73
N LYS A 21 -9.27 32.40 -13.72
CA LYS A 21 -10.73 32.19 -13.65
C LYS A 21 -11.37 31.63 -14.93
N LYS A 22 -10.63 31.50 -16.03
CA LYS A 22 -11.18 31.04 -17.32
C LYS A 22 -10.96 29.56 -17.63
N ILE A 23 -10.00 28.90 -16.96
CA ILE A 23 -9.54 27.55 -17.30
C ILE A 23 -10.54 26.50 -16.86
N TYR A 24 -11.21 26.72 -15.75
CA TYR A 24 -12.15 25.73 -15.19
C TYR A 24 -13.51 25.65 -15.89
N LYS A 25 -13.85 26.60 -16.78
CA LYS A 25 -15.10 26.55 -17.55
C LYS A 25 -15.11 25.54 -18.71
N SER A 26 -13.94 25.03 -19.08
CA SER A 26 -13.85 24.00 -20.13
C SER A 26 -13.94 22.56 -19.58
N PHE A 27 -13.89 22.41 -18.28
CA PHE A 27 -14.29 21.19 -17.58
C PHE A 27 -15.73 21.36 -17.09
N ASP A 28 -16.66 21.44 -17.98
CA ASP A 28 -18.06 21.20 -17.62
C ASP A 28 -18.13 19.76 -17.16
N ILE A 29 -18.37 19.60 -15.86
CA ILE A 29 -18.70 18.30 -15.26
C ILE A 29 -19.82 17.73 -16.12
N ILE A 30 -19.55 16.65 -16.80
CA ILE A 30 -20.58 15.94 -17.55
C ILE A 30 -21.46 15.30 -16.49
N ASP A 31 -22.55 15.96 -16.16
CA ASP A 31 -23.60 15.41 -15.33
C ASP A 31 -24.19 14.20 -16.08
N GLY A 32 -23.87 13.02 -15.61
CA GLY A 32 -24.42 11.80 -16.13
C GLY A 32 -23.38 10.78 -16.56
N GLU A 33 -23.84 9.59 -16.77
CA GLU A 33 -23.06 8.46 -17.25
C GLU A 33 -22.28 8.85 -18.49
N LEU A 34 -20.97 8.67 -18.42
CA LEU A 34 -20.07 8.84 -19.55
C LEU A 34 -20.60 8.07 -20.75
N SER A 35 -20.99 8.76 -21.81
CA SER A 35 -21.28 8.07 -23.06
C SER A 35 -19.97 7.46 -23.57
N THR A 36 -19.97 6.16 -23.81
CA THR A 36 -18.76 5.42 -24.24
C THR A 36 -18.17 5.94 -25.54
N GLN A 37 -18.96 6.64 -26.36
CA GLN A 37 -18.55 7.12 -27.69
C GLN A 37 -17.78 8.43 -27.59
N ASP A 38 -18.23 9.36 -26.76
CA ASP A 38 -17.57 10.68 -26.60
C ASP A 38 -16.21 10.59 -25.92
N GLN A 39 -15.98 9.51 -25.16
CA GLN A 39 -14.73 9.26 -24.45
C GLN A 39 -13.66 8.61 -25.32
N LEU A 40 -14.06 7.84 -26.32
CA LEU A 40 -13.14 7.11 -27.18
C LEU A 40 -12.45 8.00 -28.21
N ASP A 41 -13.10 9.10 -28.61
CA ASP A 41 -12.61 9.98 -29.69
C ASP A 41 -11.88 11.23 -29.21
N ASP A 42 -11.88 11.51 -27.90
CA ASP A 42 -11.18 12.67 -27.39
C ASP A 42 -9.71 12.34 -27.09
N SER A 43 -8.86 12.42 -28.12
CA SER A 43 -7.42 12.14 -28.05
C SER A 43 -6.69 12.98 -27.00
N ARG A 44 -7.22 14.12 -26.60
CA ARG A 44 -6.67 14.99 -25.57
C ARG A 44 -6.67 14.32 -24.20
N TRP A 45 -7.68 13.49 -23.94
CA TRP A 45 -7.86 12.81 -22.66
C TRP A 45 -7.10 11.50 -22.53
N VAL A 46 -6.66 10.92 -23.64
CA VAL A 46 -5.96 9.64 -23.65
C VAL A 46 -4.43 9.78 -23.75
N GLY A 47 -3.90 11.00 -23.68
CA GLY A 47 -2.45 11.24 -23.76
C GLY A 47 -1.88 11.08 -25.16
N GLY A 48 -2.75 11.22 -26.19
CA GLY A 48 -2.36 11.40 -27.58
C GLY A 48 -2.02 12.85 -27.90
N PRO A 49 -1.91 13.22 -29.21
CA PRO A 49 -1.71 14.60 -29.64
C PRO A 49 -2.77 15.51 -29.01
N GLY A 50 -2.36 16.58 -28.34
CA GLY A 50 -3.22 17.50 -27.60
C GLY A 50 -3.26 17.29 -26.08
N PHE A 51 -2.64 16.24 -25.56
CA PHE A 51 -2.50 16.08 -24.10
C PHE A 51 -1.62 17.18 -23.51
N GLU A 52 -0.56 17.57 -24.21
CA GLU A 52 0.34 18.65 -23.82
C GLU A 52 -0.43 19.97 -23.64
N GLU A 53 -1.40 20.27 -24.53
CA GLU A 53 -2.25 21.45 -24.43
C GLU A 53 -3.10 21.42 -23.13
N ILE A 54 -3.65 20.25 -22.79
CA ILE A 54 -4.40 20.09 -21.54
C ILE A 54 -3.47 20.18 -20.34
N ALA A 55 -2.28 19.59 -20.41
CA ALA A 55 -1.28 19.65 -19.36
C ALA A 55 -0.88 21.11 -19.08
N GLU A 56 -0.68 21.92 -20.11
CA GLU A 56 -0.42 23.36 -19.96
C GLU A 56 -1.60 24.11 -19.34
N LEU A 57 -2.82 23.83 -19.81
CA LEU A 57 -4.04 24.52 -19.35
C LEU A 57 -4.35 24.28 -17.88
N ILE A 58 -4.15 23.09 -17.36
CA ILE A 58 -4.47 22.71 -15.99
C ILE A 58 -3.25 22.54 -15.10
N SER A 59 -2.05 22.80 -15.63
CA SER A 59 -0.79 22.73 -14.87
C SER A 59 -0.67 21.41 -14.09
N TRP A 60 -0.80 20.27 -14.78
CA TRP A 60 -0.65 18.94 -14.20
C TRP A 60 0.70 18.77 -13.50
N GLU A 61 0.68 18.10 -12.38
CA GLU A 61 1.87 17.69 -11.65
C GLU A 61 2.23 16.25 -12.04
N THR A 62 3.51 15.96 -12.08
CA THR A 62 4.08 14.61 -12.23
C THR A 62 5.44 14.55 -11.55
N ASN A 63 5.95 13.37 -11.31
CA ASN A 63 7.32 13.18 -10.83
C ASN A 63 8.06 12.25 -11.82
N ASN A 64 9.11 12.76 -12.44
CA ASN A 64 10.00 11.99 -13.31
C ASN A 64 11.34 11.63 -12.63
N ASP A 65 11.58 12.18 -11.43
CA ASP A 65 12.76 11.91 -10.61
C ASP A 65 12.45 10.75 -9.67
N ILE A 66 12.44 9.54 -10.24
CA ILE A 66 12.08 8.30 -9.54
C ILE A 66 13.34 7.72 -8.90
N ASN A 67 13.28 7.45 -7.60
CA ASN A 67 14.32 6.74 -6.88
C ASN A 67 14.27 5.24 -7.22
N ILE A 68 15.28 4.75 -7.94
CA ILE A 68 15.37 3.34 -8.32
C ILE A 68 16.01 2.57 -7.18
N ILE A 69 15.24 1.76 -6.47
CA ILE A 69 15.69 0.97 -5.32
C ILE A 69 16.19 -0.42 -5.71
N GLY A 70 15.75 -0.96 -6.84
CA GLY A 70 16.18 -2.25 -7.35
C GLY A 70 17.47 -2.17 -8.17
N SER A 71 18.13 -3.31 -8.38
CA SER A 71 19.34 -3.42 -9.21
C SER A 71 18.98 -3.71 -10.65
N SER A 72 19.58 -2.98 -11.59
CA SER A 72 19.48 -3.30 -13.02
C SER A 72 20.06 -4.68 -13.38
N ASP A 73 20.91 -5.24 -12.53
CA ASP A 73 21.53 -6.56 -12.71
C ASP A 73 20.69 -7.68 -12.10
N ALA A 74 19.52 -7.38 -11.56
CA ALA A 74 18.63 -8.38 -10.99
C ALA A 74 18.17 -9.39 -12.06
N ILE A 75 18.22 -10.66 -11.70
CA ILE A 75 17.86 -11.78 -12.59
C ILE A 75 16.44 -12.22 -12.24
N LYS A 76 15.61 -12.40 -13.26
CA LYS A 76 14.25 -12.95 -13.11
C LYS A 76 14.28 -14.47 -13.13
N GLY A 77 13.42 -15.06 -12.32
CA GLY A 77 13.23 -16.52 -12.22
C GLY A 77 13.01 -16.98 -10.79
N ASP A 78 12.97 -18.27 -10.63
CA ASP A 78 12.88 -18.98 -9.35
C ASP A 78 11.63 -18.66 -8.50
N THR A 79 11.58 -19.27 -7.33
CA THR A 79 10.53 -19.13 -6.34
C THR A 79 11.10 -18.45 -5.09
N LEU A 80 10.36 -17.53 -4.52
CA LEU A 80 10.64 -16.93 -3.23
C LEU A 80 9.58 -17.42 -2.22
N THR A 81 10.02 -18.07 -1.15
CA THR A 81 9.13 -18.60 -0.12
C THR A 81 9.23 -17.78 1.16
N PHE A 82 8.09 -17.31 1.66
CA PHE A 82 7.96 -16.56 2.90
C PHE A 82 7.21 -17.34 3.98
N LEU A 83 7.60 -17.16 5.23
CA LEU A 83 6.74 -17.47 6.36
C LEU A 83 5.73 -16.33 6.54
N ALA A 84 4.45 -16.62 6.30
CA ALA A 84 3.38 -15.61 6.35
C ALA A 84 2.72 -15.48 7.73
N GLY A 85 2.88 -16.48 8.58
CA GLY A 85 2.30 -16.49 9.92
C GLY A 85 2.10 -17.90 10.46
N ASP A 86 1.38 -18.00 11.56
CA ASP A 86 1.13 -19.24 12.27
C ASP A 86 -0.07 -20.05 11.72
N VAL A 87 -1.04 -19.34 11.11
CA VAL A 87 -2.25 -19.97 10.55
C VAL A 87 -2.63 -19.36 9.21
N PHE A 88 -3.24 -20.19 8.36
CA PHE A 88 -3.81 -19.72 7.09
C PHE A 88 -4.92 -18.68 7.37
N PRO A 89 -4.97 -17.56 6.65
CA PRO A 89 -5.93 -16.49 6.92
C PRO A 89 -7.36 -16.91 6.62
N ASN A 90 -8.32 -16.29 7.31
CA ASN A 90 -9.76 -16.54 7.09
C ASN A 90 -10.22 -16.13 5.69
N THR A 91 -9.47 -15.26 5.04
CA THR A 91 -9.75 -14.75 3.69
C THR A 91 -8.47 -14.20 3.06
N LEU A 92 -8.42 -14.19 1.73
CA LEU A 92 -7.36 -13.51 0.95
C LEU A 92 -7.79 -12.13 0.45
N ARG A 93 -9.01 -11.69 0.77
CA ARG A 93 -9.50 -10.35 0.37
C ARG A 93 -8.63 -9.25 0.93
N ALA A 94 -8.54 -8.16 0.19
CA ALA A 94 -7.84 -6.96 0.60
C ALA A 94 -8.61 -6.16 1.67
N PHE A 95 -9.95 -6.07 1.55
CA PHE A 95 -10.80 -5.32 2.47
C PHE A 95 -12.07 -6.10 2.86
N GLY A 96 -12.83 -5.54 3.80
CA GLY A 96 -14.02 -6.15 4.37
C GLY A 96 -13.74 -6.91 5.67
N LYS A 97 -14.75 -7.58 6.22
CA LYS A 97 -14.60 -8.29 7.49
C LYS A 97 -13.54 -9.40 7.38
N GLU A 98 -12.85 -9.66 8.49
CA GLU A 98 -11.85 -10.74 8.64
C GLU A 98 -10.52 -10.56 7.86
N THR A 99 -10.24 -9.38 7.31
CA THR A 99 -9.02 -9.08 6.56
C THR A 99 -7.85 -8.59 7.43
N ARG A 100 -7.69 -9.13 8.64
CA ARG A 100 -6.67 -8.64 9.60
C ARG A 100 -5.29 -9.27 9.46
N SER A 101 -5.12 -10.24 8.58
CA SER A 101 -3.81 -10.82 8.33
C SER A 101 -2.91 -9.83 7.59
N GLN A 102 -1.63 -9.76 7.97
CA GLN A 102 -0.64 -9.00 7.22
C GLN A 102 -0.52 -9.47 5.77
N LEU A 103 -0.72 -10.77 5.55
CA LEU A 103 -0.68 -11.36 4.22
C LEU A 103 -1.70 -10.73 3.26
N ASN A 104 -2.90 -10.35 3.75
CA ASN A 104 -3.91 -9.69 2.90
C ASN A 104 -3.37 -8.39 2.28
N GLY A 105 -2.67 -7.58 3.09
CA GLY A 105 -2.02 -6.36 2.58
C GLY A 105 -0.88 -6.65 1.60
N VAL A 106 -0.05 -7.68 1.88
CA VAL A 106 1.03 -8.09 0.96
C VAL A 106 0.46 -8.58 -0.38
N ILE A 107 -0.62 -9.35 -0.35
CA ILE A 107 -1.31 -9.80 -1.57
C ILE A 107 -1.87 -8.58 -2.33
N GLU A 108 -2.48 -7.65 -1.62
CA GLU A 108 -3.02 -6.42 -2.23
C GLU A 108 -1.92 -5.63 -2.93
N ASP A 109 -0.77 -5.40 -2.28
CA ASP A 109 0.38 -4.69 -2.83
C ASP A 109 0.99 -5.38 -4.08
N MET A 110 0.89 -6.71 -4.17
CA MET A 110 1.47 -7.45 -5.29
C MET A 110 0.50 -7.64 -6.46
N VAL A 111 -0.80 -7.66 -6.19
CA VAL A 111 -1.84 -7.97 -7.18
C VAL A 111 -2.51 -6.71 -7.73
N TYR A 112 -2.65 -5.67 -6.92
CA TYR A 112 -3.30 -4.41 -7.31
C TYR A 112 -2.33 -3.25 -7.21
N GLU A 113 -2.64 -2.16 -7.88
CA GLU A 113 -1.84 -0.93 -7.84
C GLU A 113 -2.68 0.26 -7.36
N ASN A 114 -1.99 1.21 -6.75
CA ASN A 114 -2.54 2.48 -6.30
C ASN A 114 -2.63 3.49 -7.46
N LEU A 115 -3.35 4.58 -7.24
CA LEU A 115 -3.29 5.71 -8.18
C LEU A 115 -1.90 6.32 -8.25
N LEU A 116 -1.29 6.59 -7.09
CA LEU A 116 0.09 7.07 -6.97
C LEU A 116 0.79 6.32 -5.86
N ASN A 117 2.09 6.13 -6.02
CA ASN A 117 2.97 5.58 -5.01
C ASN A 117 3.71 6.69 -4.25
N PHE A 118 4.53 6.29 -3.28
CA PHE A 118 5.39 7.18 -2.50
C PHE A 118 6.83 6.70 -2.58
N ASP A 119 7.74 7.63 -2.85
CA ASP A 119 9.15 7.37 -2.64
C ASP A 119 9.44 7.03 -1.17
N SER A 120 10.10 5.91 -0.94
CA SER A 120 10.32 5.38 0.42
C SER A 120 11.26 6.22 1.29
N GLU A 121 12.06 7.09 0.68
CA GLU A 121 13.04 7.94 1.37
C GLU A 121 12.57 9.39 1.49
N THR A 122 12.02 9.94 0.40
CA THR A 122 11.65 11.36 0.32
C THR A 122 10.17 11.61 0.59
N PHE A 123 9.34 10.57 0.57
CA PHE A 123 7.88 10.61 0.68
C PHE A 123 7.20 11.46 -0.40
N LYS A 124 7.87 11.73 -1.50
CA LYS A 124 7.28 12.37 -2.66
C LYS A 124 6.32 11.43 -3.37
N LEU A 125 5.27 11.99 -3.94
CA LEU A 125 4.36 11.24 -4.81
C LEU A 125 5.08 10.80 -6.08
N GLU A 126 4.82 9.58 -6.50
CA GLU A 126 5.33 8.97 -7.73
C GLU A 126 4.19 8.43 -8.58
N PRO A 127 4.27 8.55 -9.91
CA PRO A 127 3.30 7.92 -10.80
C PRO A 127 3.22 6.39 -10.60
N GLU A 128 1.98 5.88 -10.55
CA GLU A 128 1.70 4.45 -10.59
C GLU A 128 0.61 4.18 -11.62
N LEU A 129 -0.66 3.90 -11.24
CA LEU A 129 -1.75 3.87 -12.22
C LEU A 129 -2.02 5.26 -12.81
N ALA A 130 -1.88 6.32 -12.02
CA ALA A 130 -1.97 7.68 -12.54
C ALA A 130 -0.59 8.22 -12.92
N THR A 131 -0.49 8.83 -14.09
CA THR A 131 0.73 9.47 -14.61
C THR A 131 0.88 10.89 -14.11
N HIS A 132 -0.23 11.58 -13.88
CA HIS A 132 -0.28 12.97 -13.47
C HIS A 132 -1.41 13.19 -12.46
N TRP A 133 -1.26 14.21 -11.64
CA TRP A 133 -2.28 14.63 -10.69
C TRP A 133 -2.36 16.16 -10.63
N ARG A 134 -3.42 16.67 -10.02
CA ARG A 134 -3.61 18.09 -9.78
C ARG A 134 -4.42 18.32 -8.53
N VAL A 135 -3.99 19.28 -7.72
CA VAL A 135 -4.80 19.85 -6.64
C VAL A 135 -5.41 21.15 -7.16
N LEU A 136 -6.73 21.28 -7.13
CA LEU A 136 -7.41 22.48 -7.58
C LEU A 136 -7.29 23.62 -6.55
N ASP A 137 -7.66 24.84 -6.96
CA ASP A 137 -7.52 26.07 -6.14
C ASP A 137 -8.29 26.03 -4.81
N ASP A 138 -9.36 25.22 -4.73
CA ASP A 138 -10.10 25.00 -3.49
C ASP A 138 -9.29 24.20 -2.45
N SER A 139 -8.17 23.59 -2.86
CA SER A 139 -7.32 22.72 -2.06
C SER A 139 -8.06 21.49 -1.48
N MET A 140 -9.18 21.12 -2.07
CA MET A 140 -10.05 20.02 -1.66
C MET A 140 -10.36 19.07 -2.81
N THR A 141 -10.29 19.54 -4.05
CA THR A 141 -10.55 18.74 -5.25
C THR A 141 -9.24 18.30 -5.88
N PHE A 142 -9.13 17.00 -6.12
CA PHE A 142 -7.97 16.34 -6.70
C PHE A 142 -8.35 15.68 -8.02
N LEU A 143 -7.52 15.86 -9.04
CA LEU A 143 -7.65 15.18 -10.31
C LEU A 143 -6.50 14.20 -10.48
N PHE A 144 -6.79 13.05 -11.09
CA PHE A 144 -5.79 12.03 -11.44
C PHE A 144 -6.00 11.62 -12.90
N ARG A 145 -4.90 11.53 -13.64
CA ARG A 145 -4.91 11.03 -15.00
C ARG A 145 -4.36 9.60 -15.03
N ILE A 146 -5.24 8.65 -15.27
CA ILE A 146 -4.89 7.22 -15.40
C ILE A 146 -4.02 6.99 -16.64
N ASN A 147 -3.02 6.14 -16.53
CA ASN A 147 -2.17 5.74 -17.65
C ASN A 147 -2.98 4.93 -18.67
N PRO A 148 -3.12 5.39 -19.93
CA PRO A 148 -3.88 4.66 -20.94
C PRO A 148 -3.33 3.26 -21.27
N ASN A 149 -2.09 2.97 -20.88
CA ASN A 149 -1.47 1.65 -21.06
C ASN A 149 -1.72 0.71 -19.86
N ALA A 150 -2.28 1.22 -18.76
CA ALA A 150 -2.56 0.42 -17.58
C ALA A 150 -3.63 -0.65 -17.88
N LYS A 151 -3.34 -1.90 -17.48
CA LYS A 151 -4.21 -3.05 -17.76
C LYS A 151 -4.31 -3.98 -16.57
N PHE A 152 -5.49 -4.50 -16.37
CA PHE A 152 -5.73 -5.64 -15.52
C PHE A 152 -5.17 -6.94 -16.10
N SER A 153 -5.06 -7.98 -15.29
CA SER A 153 -4.53 -9.29 -15.68
C SER A 153 -5.37 -10.05 -16.71
N ASP A 154 -6.60 -9.62 -16.96
CA ASP A 154 -7.44 -10.14 -18.04
C ASP A 154 -7.31 -9.33 -19.35
N GLY A 155 -6.36 -8.39 -19.40
CA GLY A 155 -6.05 -7.56 -20.56
C GLY A 155 -6.91 -6.33 -20.76
N LYS A 156 -7.94 -6.09 -19.92
CA LYS A 156 -8.77 -4.90 -20.00
C LYS A 156 -8.05 -3.68 -19.42
N GLU A 157 -8.36 -2.52 -19.98
CA GLU A 157 -7.78 -1.26 -19.56
C GLU A 157 -8.27 -0.83 -18.18
N VAL A 158 -7.39 -0.18 -17.42
CA VAL A 158 -7.76 0.54 -16.20
C VAL A 158 -8.26 1.92 -16.57
N THR A 159 -9.41 2.32 -16.06
CA THR A 159 -10.09 3.57 -16.41
C THR A 159 -10.55 4.36 -15.18
N ALA A 160 -10.97 5.60 -15.37
CA ALA A 160 -11.58 6.41 -14.32
C ALA A 160 -12.82 5.75 -13.69
N LYS A 161 -13.56 4.95 -14.49
CA LYS A 161 -14.73 4.21 -14.01
C LYS A 161 -14.37 3.16 -12.96
N ASP A 162 -13.19 2.54 -13.07
CA ASP A 162 -12.70 1.56 -12.09
C ASP A 162 -12.44 2.22 -10.74
N VAL A 163 -11.91 3.44 -10.73
CA VAL A 163 -11.73 4.24 -9.50
C VAL A 163 -13.06 4.56 -8.84
N VAL A 164 -14.06 4.98 -9.62
CA VAL A 164 -15.41 5.27 -9.12
C VAL A 164 -16.06 4.03 -8.52
N SER A 165 -16.04 2.91 -9.25
CA SER A 165 -16.63 1.65 -8.77
C SER A 165 -15.89 1.08 -7.56
N THR A 166 -14.57 1.29 -7.48
CA THR A 166 -13.79 0.94 -6.28
C THR A 166 -14.24 1.75 -5.07
N TYR A 167 -14.44 3.05 -5.23
CA TYR A 167 -14.96 3.87 -4.13
C TYR A 167 -16.35 3.40 -3.70
N ASP A 168 -17.24 3.11 -4.64
CA ASP A 168 -18.61 2.67 -4.36
C ASP A 168 -18.63 1.39 -3.51
N ILE A 169 -17.80 0.40 -3.81
CA ILE A 169 -17.73 -0.83 -3.01
C ILE A 169 -17.07 -0.61 -1.65
N LEU A 170 -16.10 0.30 -1.53
CA LEU A 170 -15.42 0.60 -0.27
C LEU A 170 -16.33 1.32 0.74
N ILE A 171 -17.34 2.06 0.27
CA ILE A 171 -18.33 2.70 1.16
C ILE A 171 -19.57 1.83 1.42
N ASP A 172 -19.69 0.67 0.78
CA ASP A 172 -20.80 -0.24 0.97
C ASP A 172 -20.67 -0.98 2.31
N GLU A 173 -21.61 -0.74 3.23
CA GLU A 173 -21.63 -1.34 4.56
C GLU A 173 -21.75 -2.88 4.52
N GLY A 174 -22.22 -3.44 3.41
CA GLY A 174 -22.38 -4.88 3.22
C GLY A 174 -21.08 -5.67 3.31
N HIS A 175 -19.89 -5.05 3.06
CA HIS A 175 -18.62 -5.74 3.23
C HIS A 175 -18.19 -5.91 4.70
N GLY A 176 -18.91 -5.32 5.67
CA GLY A 176 -18.81 -5.59 7.09
C GLY A 176 -17.54 -5.08 7.80
N ASP A 177 -16.81 -4.12 7.23
CA ASP A 177 -15.69 -3.43 7.90
C ASP A 177 -16.01 -1.94 8.11
N PRO A 178 -16.46 -1.56 9.35
CA PRO A 178 -16.82 -0.18 9.67
C PRO A 178 -15.65 0.81 9.54
N ASN A 179 -14.41 0.36 9.71
CA ASN A 179 -13.25 1.24 9.59
C ASN A 179 -13.05 1.66 8.13
N VAL A 180 -13.23 0.73 7.19
CA VAL A 180 -13.07 0.99 5.76
C VAL A 180 -14.19 1.90 5.26
N TYR A 181 -15.47 1.50 5.39
CA TYR A 181 -16.56 2.30 4.80
C TYR A 181 -16.71 3.68 5.45
N THR A 182 -16.48 3.80 6.76
CA THR A 182 -16.52 5.09 7.45
C THR A 182 -15.37 5.98 7.01
N TYR A 183 -14.16 5.42 6.87
CA TYR A 183 -12.99 6.17 6.44
C TYR A 183 -13.20 6.83 5.08
N TRP A 184 -13.64 6.07 4.08
CA TRP A 184 -13.83 6.58 2.72
C TRP A 184 -15.03 7.53 2.64
N ARG A 185 -16.17 7.13 3.20
CA ARG A 185 -17.41 7.91 3.21
C ARG A 185 -17.26 9.26 3.90
N ASP A 186 -16.59 9.32 5.05
CA ASP A 186 -16.50 10.55 5.84
C ASP A 186 -15.43 11.52 5.31
N LYS A 187 -14.46 11.04 4.55
CA LYS A 187 -13.40 11.88 3.99
C LYS A 187 -13.70 12.45 2.61
N PHE A 188 -14.36 11.67 1.76
CA PHE A 188 -14.50 12.03 0.34
C PHE A 188 -15.96 12.04 -0.12
N GLU A 189 -16.25 12.93 -1.07
CA GLU A 189 -17.43 12.82 -1.91
C GLU A 189 -17.19 11.68 -2.91
N ARG A 190 -18.26 11.17 -3.52
CA ARG A 190 -18.14 10.14 -4.56
C ARG A 190 -17.29 10.69 -5.72
N PRO A 191 -16.25 10.00 -6.18
CA PRO A 191 -15.44 10.43 -7.30
C PRO A 191 -16.26 10.53 -8.58
N VAL A 192 -15.80 11.36 -9.52
CA VAL A 192 -16.42 11.55 -10.82
C VAL A 192 -15.42 11.18 -11.92
N ALA A 193 -15.83 10.32 -12.84
CA ALA A 193 -15.07 10.05 -14.05
C ALA A 193 -15.30 11.18 -15.04
N GLU A 194 -14.37 12.13 -15.12
CA GLU A 194 -14.44 13.30 -16.00
C GLU A 194 -14.25 12.92 -17.48
N SER A 195 -13.49 11.85 -17.71
CA SER A 195 -13.29 11.20 -19.00
C SER A 195 -12.90 9.74 -18.80
N LYS A 196 -12.60 9.02 -19.87
CA LYS A 196 -12.14 7.63 -19.79
C LYS A 196 -10.94 7.45 -18.83
N TYR A 197 -10.03 8.40 -18.79
CA TYR A 197 -8.79 8.29 -18.03
C TYR A 197 -8.59 9.41 -17.00
N ILE A 198 -9.52 10.33 -16.82
CA ILE A 198 -9.44 11.38 -15.81
C ILE A 198 -10.53 11.21 -14.79
N VAL A 199 -10.15 11.12 -13.53
CA VAL A 199 -11.04 11.05 -12.38
C VAL A 199 -10.80 12.25 -11.49
N SER A 200 -11.87 12.86 -10.99
CA SER A 200 -11.85 13.86 -9.94
C SER A 200 -12.43 13.31 -8.65
N VAL A 201 -11.93 13.80 -7.53
CA VAL A 201 -12.50 13.54 -6.21
C VAL A 201 -12.42 14.79 -5.37
N LYS A 202 -13.45 15.03 -4.55
CA LYS A 202 -13.48 16.14 -3.61
C LYS A 202 -13.46 15.61 -2.18
N SER A 203 -12.53 16.15 -1.38
CA SER A 203 -12.51 15.88 0.05
C SER A 203 -13.57 16.72 0.77
N LYS A 204 -14.20 16.15 1.81
CA LYS A 204 -15.22 16.83 2.62
C LYS A 204 -14.65 17.86 3.60
N LYS A 205 -13.35 17.76 3.87
CA LYS A 205 -12.60 18.67 4.75
C LYS A 205 -11.28 19.05 4.11
N LYS A 206 -10.82 20.27 4.36
CA LYS A 206 -9.52 20.73 3.88
C LYS A 206 -8.41 20.18 4.79
N GLU A 207 -7.79 19.11 4.35
CA GLU A 207 -6.65 18.47 5.02
C GLU A 207 -5.62 18.05 3.97
N TRP A 208 -4.35 18.44 4.16
CA TRP A 208 -3.28 18.12 3.21
C TRP A 208 -3.09 16.61 2.96
N ARG A 209 -3.42 15.80 3.97
CA ARG A 209 -3.35 14.33 3.91
C ARG A 209 -4.34 13.69 2.95
N ASN A 210 -5.38 14.41 2.57
CA ASN A 210 -6.46 13.82 1.77
C ASN A 210 -6.00 13.47 0.35
N LEU A 211 -5.10 14.27 -0.25
CA LEU A 211 -4.46 13.90 -1.52
C LEU A 211 -3.77 12.53 -1.39
N TYR A 212 -2.92 12.39 -0.39
CA TYR A 212 -2.18 11.14 -0.13
C TYR A 212 -3.12 9.96 0.15
N SER A 213 -4.14 10.20 0.96
CA SER A 213 -5.14 9.17 1.28
C SER A 213 -5.86 8.65 0.05
N PHE A 214 -6.22 9.54 -0.89
CA PHE A 214 -6.89 9.11 -2.12
C PHE A 214 -5.91 8.54 -3.14
N ALA A 215 -4.70 9.06 -3.21
CA ALA A 215 -3.63 8.55 -4.06
C ALA A 215 -3.28 7.09 -3.75
N SER A 216 -3.39 6.66 -2.48
CA SER A 216 -3.17 5.28 -2.03
C SER A 216 -4.37 4.36 -2.23
N LEU A 217 -5.36 4.74 -3.03
CA LEU A 217 -6.49 3.89 -3.36
C LEU A 217 -6.04 2.79 -4.33
N TYR A 218 -6.13 1.51 -3.92
CA TYR A 218 -6.01 0.38 -4.83
C TYR A 218 -7.22 0.32 -5.75
N VAL A 219 -7.01 0.08 -7.03
CA VAL A 219 -8.06 0.14 -8.04
C VAL A 219 -8.50 -1.26 -8.46
N TYR A 220 -9.79 -1.53 -8.36
CA TYR A 220 -10.42 -2.80 -8.72
C TYR A 220 -11.28 -2.65 -9.99
N PRO A 221 -11.47 -3.74 -10.77
CA PRO A 221 -12.15 -3.68 -12.04
C PRO A 221 -13.67 -3.44 -11.92
N SER A 222 -14.16 -2.34 -12.45
CA SER A 222 -15.55 -1.91 -12.41
C SER A 222 -16.54 -2.96 -12.95
N TYR A 223 -16.16 -3.65 -14.02
CA TYR A 223 -17.00 -4.66 -14.66
C TYR A 223 -17.21 -5.93 -13.81
N TYR A 224 -16.48 -6.11 -12.72
CA TYR A 224 -16.76 -7.06 -11.65
C TYR A 224 -17.61 -6.41 -10.56
N LEU A 225 -17.20 -5.21 -10.10
CA LEU A 225 -17.79 -4.51 -8.95
C LEU A 225 -19.24 -4.07 -9.21
N GLU A 226 -19.56 -3.60 -10.40
CA GLU A 226 -20.91 -3.14 -10.75
C GLU A 226 -21.99 -4.23 -10.71
N LYS A 227 -21.60 -5.48 -10.61
CA LYS A 227 -22.50 -6.64 -10.59
C LYS A 227 -22.74 -7.20 -9.19
N ILE A 228 -22.11 -6.62 -8.19
CA ILE A 228 -22.12 -7.12 -6.81
C ILE A 228 -22.23 -5.97 -5.82
N ASP A 229 -22.76 -6.27 -4.65
CA ASP A 229 -22.71 -5.42 -3.45
C ASP A 229 -21.64 -5.92 -2.48
N GLY A 230 -21.48 -5.22 -1.37
CA GLY A 230 -20.50 -5.57 -0.34
C GLY A 230 -20.71 -6.96 0.27
N ALA A 231 -21.97 -7.40 0.43
CA ALA A 231 -22.30 -8.72 0.96
C ALA A 231 -21.91 -9.82 -0.04
N THR A 232 -22.23 -9.65 -1.31
CA THR A 232 -21.82 -10.55 -2.38
C THR A 232 -20.29 -10.59 -2.54
N TYR A 233 -19.62 -9.45 -2.37
CA TYR A 233 -18.15 -9.39 -2.37
C TYR A 233 -17.54 -10.29 -1.30
N ILE A 234 -18.04 -10.21 -0.06
CA ILE A 234 -17.59 -11.03 1.06
C ILE A 234 -17.76 -12.53 0.77
N GLU A 235 -18.92 -12.92 0.24
CA GLU A 235 -19.23 -14.32 -0.05
C GLU A 235 -18.37 -14.86 -1.19
N LYS A 236 -18.27 -14.12 -2.29
CA LYS A 236 -17.67 -14.61 -3.53
C LYS A 236 -16.14 -14.58 -3.52
N TYR A 237 -15.55 -13.53 -2.97
CA TYR A 237 -14.10 -13.30 -3.08
C TYR A 237 -13.31 -13.70 -1.83
N GLN A 238 -13.80 -14.65 -1.05
CA GLN A 238 -13.10 -15.09 0.18
C GLN A 238 -11.69 -15.63 -0.10
N PHE A 239 -11.52 -16.44 -1.14
CA PHE A 239 -10.25 -17.04 -1.55
C PHE A 239 -9.98 -16.89 -3.05
N GLU A 240 -10.78 -16.09 -3.72
CA GLU A 240 -10.59 -15.70 -5.11
C GLU A 240 -10.28 -14.20 -5.15
N LEU A 241 -9.47 -13.78 -6.10
CA LEU A 241 -9.19 -12.37 -6.32
C LEU A 241 -9.76 -11.93 -7.68
N MET A 242 -10.21 -10.70 -7.75
CA MET A 242 -10.53 -10.06 -9.02
C MET A 242 -9.24 -9.83 -9.82
N PRO A 243 -9.29 -9.73 -11.15
CA PRO A 243 -8.14 -9.34 -11.95
C PRO A 243 -7.50 -8.07 -11.40
N GLY A 244 -6.22 -8.14 -11.05
CA GLY A 244 -5.44 -7.00 -10.58
C GLY A 244 -4.61 -6.37 -11.69
N SER A 245 -4.16 -5.15 -11.50
CA SER A 245 -3.24 -4.46 -12.41
C SER A 245 -1.77 -4.72 -12.11
N GLY A 246 -1.47 -5.23 -10.90
CA GLY A 246 -0.12 -5.44 -10.39
C GLY A 246 0.68 -6.55 -11.07
N PRO A 247 1.95 -6.73 -10.64
CA PRO A 247 2.90 -7.65 -11.27
C PRO A 247 2.62 -9.13 -11.01
N TYR A 248 1.82 -9.46 -10.00
CA TYR A 248 1.50 -10.85 -9.64
C TYR A 248 0.00 -11.13 -9.70
N MET A 249 -0.33 -12.41 -9.77
CA MET A 249 -1.70 -12.91 -9.71
C MET A 249 -1.79 -14.16 -8.84
N LEU A 250 -2.93 -14.37 -8.19
CA LEU A 250 -3.15 -15.55 -7.35
C LEU A 250 -3.21 -16.81 -8.21
N ASN A 251 -2.38 -17.80 -7.88
CA ASN A 251 -2.47 -19.14 -8.45
C ASN A 251 -3.49 -19.99 -7.66
N THR A 252 -4.73 -19.99 -8.12
CA THR A 252 -5.83 -20.70 -7.46
C THR A 252 -5.67 -22.23 -7.48
N ASN A 253 -4.89 -22.80 -8.41
CA ASN A 253 -4.66 -24.24 -8.50
C ASN A 253 -3.66 -24.73 -7.45
N ARG A 254 -2.71 -23.89 -7.06
CA ARG A 254 -1.67 -24.24 -6.06
C ARG A 254 -2.00 -23.70 -4.67
N THR A 255 -2.80 -22.66 -4.56
CA THR A 255 -3.24 -22.12 -3.27
C THR A 255 -4.19 -23.10 -2.59
N THR A 256 -3.90 -23.49 -1.34
CA THR A 256 -4.66 -24.49 -0.60
C THR A 256 -4.63 -24.22 0.91
N GLN A 257 -5.68 -24.62 1.59
CA GLN A 257 -5.76 -24.62 3.06
C GLN A 257 -5.26 -25.94 3.69
N GLU A 258 -5.00 -26.95 2.86
CA GLU A 258 -4.50 -28.25 3.33
C GLU A 258 -3.04 -28.14 3.79
N ASN A 259 -2.63 -29.06 4.70
CA ASN A 259 -1.26 -29.16 5.19
C ASN A 259 -0.69 -27.85 5.77
N ASN A 260 -1.43 -27.20 6.65
CA ASN A 260 -1.17 -25.89 7.25
C ASN A 260 -1.40 -24.68 6.30
N GLY A 261 -1.68 -24.93 5.04
CA GLY A 261 -1.96 -23.89 4.05
C GLY A 261 -0.75 -23.44 3.23
N LEU A 262 -1.05 -23.04 2.01
CA LEU A 262 -0.10 -22.45 1.06
C LEU A 262 -0.83 -21.40 0.25
N VAL A 263 -0.30 -20.19 0.13
CA VAL A 263 -0.75 -19.18 -0.84
C VAL A 263 0.34 -18.99 -1.87
N VAL A 264 -0.04 -19.00 -3.13
CA VAL A 264 0.89 -18.88 -4.27
C VAL A 264 0.49 -17.75 -5.17
N LEU A 265 1.43 -16.85 -5.43
CA LEU A 265 1.32 -15.79 -6.42
C LEU A 265 2.29 -16.08 -7.56
N ASP A 266 1.80 -16.06 -8.80
CA ASP A 266 2.63 -16.18 -9.99
C ASP A 266 2.86 -14.81 -10.62
N ARG A 267 4.09 -14.53 -11.06
CA ARG A 267 4.44 -13.32 -11.78
C ARG A 267 3.79 -13.30 -13.16
N ARG A 268 3.22 -12.16 -13.51
CA ARG A 268 2.62 -11.95 -14.82
C ARG A 268 3.70 -11.67 -15.88
N ASN A 269 3.55 -12.30 -17.02
CA ASN A 269 4.41 -12.04 -18.19
C ASN A 269 3.92 -10.85 -19.02
N ASP A 270 2.70 -10.41 -18.79
CA ASP A 270 2.00 -9.32 -19.50
C ASP A 270 1.80 -8.07 -18.63
N TYR A 271 2.58 -7.93 -17.56
CA TYR A 271 2.46 -6.80 -16.66
C TYR A 271 2.72 -5.49 -17.42
N TRP A 272 1.73 -4.61 -17.45
CA TRP A 272 1.73 -3.40 -18.26
C TRP A 272 2.87 -2.42 -17.90
N ALA A 273 3.30 -2.39 -16.64
CA ALA A 273 4.34 -1.51 -16.13
C ALA A 273 5.70 -2.21 -15.96
N GLU A 274 5.93 -3.37 -16.59
CA GLU A 274 7.15 -4.15 -16.50
C GLU A 274 8.42 -3.31 -16.75
N ASN A 275 8.37 -2.40 -17.72
CA ASN A 275 9.49 -1.56 -18.12
C ASN A 275 9.44 -0.14 -17.51
N ALA A 276 8.56 0.12 -16.58
CA ALA A 276 8.55 1.40 -15.87
C ALA A 276 9.82 1.54 -15.02
N SER A 277 10.41 2.73 -14.98
CA SER A 277 11.66 2.98 -14.24
C SER A 277 11.58 2.61 -12.76
N ARG A 278 10.42 2.84 -12.12
CA ARG A 278 10.16 2.46 -10.73
C ARG A 278 10.27 0.94 -10.48
N ASN A 279 10.07 0.12 -11.51
CA ASN A 279 10.08 -1.34 -11.42
C ASN A 279 11.44 -1.94 -11.81
N THR A 280 12.44 -1.11 -12.09
CA THR A 280 13.78 -1.58 -12.42
C THR A 280 14.34 -2.47 -11.32
N GLY A 281 14.65 -3.73 -11.63
CA GLY A 281 15.19 -4.69 -10.68
C GLY A 281 14.22 -5.18 -9.60
N LEU A 282 12.92 -4.93 -9.75
CA LEU A 282 11.86 -5.44 -8.89
C LEU A 282 11.09 -6.59 -9.56
N TRP A 283 10.24 -7.25 -8.79
CA TRP A 283 9.32 -8.31 -9.25
C TRP A 283 10.04 -9.44 -9.99
N ASN A 284 11.16 -9.90 -9.42
CA ASN A 284 12.08 -10.81 -10.11
C ASN A 284 11.68 -12.28 -10.04
N PHE A 285 11.00 -12.71 -8.98
CA PHE A 285 10.64 -14.11 -8.80
C PHE A 285 9.45 -14.50 -9.66
N ASP A 286 9.53 -15.67 -10.32
CA ASP A 286 8.43 -16.19 -11.13
C ASP A 286 7.24 -16.59 -10.25
N THR A 287 7.53 -17.05 -9.03
CA THR A 287 6.53 -17.47 -8.04
C THR A 287 6.90 -16.92 -6.67
N VAL A 288 5.90 -16.46 -5.93
CA VAL A 288 6.02 -16.12 -4.51
C VAL A 288 5.09 -17.03 -3.70
N GLU A 289 5.65 -17.75 -2.76
CA GLU A 289 4.94 -18.69 -1.90
C GLU A 289 4.88 -18.20 -0.46
N PHE A 290 3.72 -18.35 0.17
CA PHE A 290 3.50 -18.01 1.57
C PHE A 290 3.07 -19.26 2.32
N ILE A 291 3.92 -19.71 3.25
CA ILE A 291 3.70 -20.88 4.12
C ILE A 291 3.30 -20.45 5.52
N PHE A 292 2.73 -21.39 6.29
CA PHE A 292 2.27 -21.14 7.65
C PHE A 292 2.83 -22.20 8.59
N ILE A 293 3.34 -21.75 9.74
CA ILE A 293 3.93 -22.63 10.76
C ILE A 293 3.47 -22.10 12.12
N ASN A 294 2.79 -22.94 12.91
CA ASN A 294 2.18 -22.55 14.18
C ASN A 294 3.06 -22.78 15.42
N ASP A 295 4.32 -23.17 15.23
CA ASP A 295 5.26 -23.40 16.32
C ASP A 295 6.58 -22.67 16.05
N GLU A 296 6.97 -21.76 16.93
CA GLU A 296 8.16 -20.91 16.78
C GLU A 296 9.48 -21.71 16.72
N THR A 297 9.53 -22.90 17.35
CA THR A 297 10.71 -23.75 17.27
C THR A 297 10.82 -24.39 15.89
N GLN A 298 9.69 -24.86 15.35
CA GLN A 298 9.62 -25.40 13.99
C GLN A 298 9.90 -24.33 12.94
N GLU A 299 9.45 -23.08 13.14
CA GLU A 299 9.81 -21.98 12.24
C GLU A 299 11.32 -21.89 12.07
N VAL A 300 12.05 -21.82 13.19
CA VAL A 300 13.50 -21.69 13.17
C VAL A 300 14.17 -22.92 12.56
N GLU A 301 13.75 -24.13 12.94
CA GLU A 301 14.32 -25.38 12.40
C GLU A 301 14.12 -25.47 10.88
N ARG A 302 12.93 -25.16 10.40
CA ARG A 302 12.59 -25.21 8.97
C ARG A 302 13.30 -24.11 8.17
N PHE A 303 13.50 -22.92 8.77
CA PHE A 303 14.32 -21.88 8.15
C PHE A 303 15.76 -22.33 7.93
N PHE A 304 16.39 -22.90 8.95
CA PHE A 304 17.76 -23.41 8.84
C PHE A 304 17.87 -24.68 8.00
N ALA A 305 16.78 -25.41 7.80
CA ALA A 305 16.69 -26.51 6.84
C ALA A 305 16.59 -26.02 5.38
N GLY A 306 16.21 -24.75 5.16
CA GLY A 306 16.04 -24.14 3.83
C GLY A 306 14.65 -24.30 3.24
N ASP A 307 13.63 -24.52 4.08
CA ASP A 307 12.25 -24.67 3.63
C ASP A 307 11.64 -23.35 3.17
N TYR A 308 12.20 -22.20 3.59
CA TYR A 308 11.82 -20.87 3.14
C TYR A 308 12.97 -19.88 3.25
N ASP A 309 12.88 -18.74 2.56
CA ASP A 309 14.03 -17.93 2.20
C ASP A 309 14.31 -16.76 3.15
N THR A 310 13.31 -16.30 3.89
CA THR A 310 13.46 -15.13 4.76
C THR A 310 12.86 -15.34 6.13
N TYR A 311 13.59 -14.94 7.17
CA TYR A 311 13.13 -14.96 8.56
C TYR A 311 13.31 -13.61 9.22
N SER A 312 12.22 -13.03 9.72
CA SER A 312 12.24 -11.77 10.46
C SER A 312 12.51 -12.03 11.95
N VAL A 313 13.68 -11.60 12.41
CA VAL A 313 14.07 -11.76 13.83
C VAL A 313 13.46 -10.63 14.67
N GLY A 314 12.33 -10.91 15.30
CA GLY A 314 11.60 -9.95 16.15
C GLY A 314 12.17 -9.78 17.57
N ARG A 315 13.07 -10.67 18.01
CA ARG A 315 13.64 -10.66 19.37
C ARG A 315 15.10 -10.25 19.36
N ALA A 316 15.44 -9.17 20.06
CA ALA A 316 16.80 -8.70 20.18
C ALA A 316 17.78 -9.78 20.72
N GLN A 317 17.33 -10.56 21.69
CA GLN A 317 18.11 -11.70 22.21
C GLN A 317 18.47 -12.71 21.10
N TRP A 318 17.52 -13.09 20.26
CA TRP A 318 17.77 -14.04 19.18
C TRP A 318 18.76 -13.49 18.16
N TRP A 319 18.63 -12.20 17.83
CA TRP A 319 19.59 -11.52 16.96
C TRP A 319 21.00 -11.53 17.53
N SER A 320 21.15 -11.25 18.84
CA SER A 320 22.45 -11.07 19.49
C SER A 320 23.09 -12.38 19.92
N GLU A 321 22.30 -13.37 20.37
CA GLU A 321 22.81 -14.59 20.99
C GLU A 321 22.53 -15.87 20.19
N ARG A 322 21.34 -15.99 19.59
CA ARG A 322 20.91 -17.25 18.97
C ARG A 322 21.31 -17.34 17.50
N PHE A 323 20.98 -16.36 16.67
CA PHE A 323 21.27 -16.39 15.23
C PHE A 323 22.68 -15.93 14.93
N THR A 324 23.67 -16.65 15.40
CA THR A 324 25.10 -16.31 15.25
C THR A 324 25.83 -17.36 14.41
N ALA A 325 26.97 -16.99 13.88
CA ALA A 325 27.84 -17.91 13.14
C ALA A 325 28.36 -19.07 14.01
N THR A 326 28.40 -18.88 15.34
CA THR A 326 28.81 -19.91 16.28
C THR A 326 27.74 -20.99 16.46
N GLU A 327 26.48 -20.56 16.51
CA GLU A 327 25.34 -21.48 16.73
C GLU A 327 24.89 -22.19 15.44
N TYR A 328 25.00 -21.49 14.30
CA TYR A 328 24.50 -22.01 13.02
C TYR A 328 25.56 -22.04 11.93
N PRO A 329 26.02 -23.24 11.52
CA PRO A 329 27.03 -23.39 10.44
C PRO A 329 26.62 -22.76 9.11
N GLN A 330 25.31 -22.64 8.82
CA GLN A 330 24.78 -22.02 7.60
C GLN A 330 25.13 -20.51 7.55
N ILE A 331 25.09 -19.81 8.69
CA ILE A 331 25.50 -18.41 8.81
C ILE A 331 27.02 -18.31 8.64
N GLN A 332 27.79 -19.19 9.30
CA GLN A 332 29.24 -19.21 9.19
C GLN A 332 29.71 -19.42 7.75
N ARG A 333 29.02 -20.29 6.99
CA ARG A 333 29.33 -20.61 5.59
C ARG A 333 28.80 -19.55 4.60
N GLY A 334 28.08 -18.53 5.06
CA GLY A 334 27.49 -17.49 4.20
C GLY A 334 26.26 -17.93 3.42
N LEU A 335 25.68 -19.09 3.71
CA LEU A 335 24.43 -19.58 3.10
C LEU A 335 23.24 -18.77 3.59
N ILE A 336 23.28 -18.28 4.83
CA ILE A 336 22.30 -17.39 5.44
C ILE A 336 23.02 -16.09 5.78
N GLN A 337 22.48 -14.98 5.28
CA GLN A 337 22.99 -13.63 5.54
C GLN A 337 22.12 -12.94 6.59
N ARG A 338 22.78 -12.37 7.59
CA ARG A 338 22.14 -11.49 8.57
C ARG A 338 22.21 -10.05 8.08
N LYS A 339 21.04 -9.42 7.95
CA LYS A 339 20.95 -8.01 7.51
C LYS A 339 20.06 -7.21 8.46
N LYS A 340 20.47 -5.98 8.78
CA LYS A 340 19.63 -4.96 9.39
C LYS A 340 19.25 -3.96 8.32
N TYR A 341 17.95 -3.79 8.13
CA TYR A 341 17.44 -2.77 7.22
C TYR A 341 16.99 -1.57 8.04
N ILE A 342 17.58 -0.43 7.76
CA ILE A 342 17.20 0.84 8.35
C ILE A 342 16.39 1.59 7.30
N ASN A 343 15.19 1.99 7.66
CA ASN A 343 14.34 2.81 6.81
C ASN A 343 14.05 4.16 7.50
N PHE A 344 13.62 5.13 6.72
CA PHE A 344 13.25 6.46 7.20
C PHE A 344 11.77 6.59 7.55
N ALA A 345 11.02 5.49 7.45
CA ALA A 345 9.62 5.50 7.83
C ALA A 345 9.47 5.93 9.30
N PRO A 346 8.48 6.77 9.62
CA PRO A 346 8.22 7.18 10.99
C PRO A 346 8.02 5.94 11.87
N ALA A 347 8.96 5.69 12.77
CA ALA A 347 8.85 4.54 13.67
C ALA A 347 7.80 4.82 14.74
N GLY A 348 6.94 3.84 15.00
CA GLY A 348 5.97 3.89 16.08
C GLY A 348 6.63 4.05 17.45
N VAL A 349 5.83 4.34 18.47
CA VAL A 349 6.28 4.41 19.87
C VAL A 349 5.81 3.16 20.59
N GLY A 350 6.77 2.40 21.15
CA GLY A 350 6.48 1.32 22.09
C GLY A 350 6.62 1.83 23.52
N GLY A 351 5.65 1.53 24.38
CA GLY A 351 5.67 1.99 25.77
C GLY A 351 4.46 1.54 26.57
N ILE A 352 4.37 2.00 27.81
CA ILE A 352 3.21 1.79 28.67
C ILE A 352 2.25 2.96 28.48
N ALA A 353 1.03 2.68 28.07
CA ALA A 353 -0.05 3.65 28.01
C ALA A 353 -0.84 3.61 29.35
N PHE A 354 -1.00 4.76 29.98
CA PHE A 354 -1.81 4.90 31.17
C PHE A 354 -3.25 5.33 30.81
N ASN A 355 -4.25 4.68 31.39
CA ASN A 355 -5.61 5.18 31.33
C ASN A 355 -5.74 6.40 32.26
N THR A 356 -5.62 7.60 31.70
CA THR A 356 -5.67 8.86 32.48
C THR A 356 -7.07 9.25 32.95
N LEU A 357 -8.10 8.50 32.58
CA LEU A 357 -9.47 8.69 33.04
C LEU A 357 -9.74 7.96 34.36
N GLU A 358 -8.85 7.05 34.77
CA GLU A 358 -9.00 6.20 35.93
C GLU A 358 -7.93 6.49 37.00
N GLU A 359 -8.33 6.42 38.28
CA GLU A 359 -7.41 6.46 39.42
C GLU A 359 -6.57 5.16 39.50
N PRO A 360 -5.28 5.22 39.88
CA PRO A 360 -4.54 6.44 40.29
C PRO A 360 -3.87 7.20 39.15
N PHE A 361 -4.10 6.81 37.88
CA PHE A 361 -3.39 7.34 36.74
C PHE A 361 -3.95 8.67 36.22
N SER A 362 -5.07 9.15 36.75
CA SER A 362 -5.53 10.52 36.53
C SER A 362 -4.54 11.54 37.13
N ASP A 363 -3.81 11.21 38.21
CA ASP A 363 -2.78 12.07 38.79
C ASP A 363 -1.48 11.99 37.97
N ILE A 364 -1.03 13.15 37.49
CA ILE A 364 0.22 13.27 36.74
C ILE A 364 1.43 12.84 37.56
N LYS A 365 1.44 13.07 38.89
CA LYS A 365 2.56 12.70 39.77
C LYS A 365 2.73 11.19 39.88
N VAL A 366 1.63 10.44 39.81
CA VAL A 366 1.69 8.98 39.79
C VAL A 366 2.33 8.52 38.50
N ARG A 367 1.99 9.10 37.36
CA ARG A 367 2.59 8.76 36.07
C ARG A 367 4.09 9.14 36.03
N GLU A 368 4.47 10.30 36.59
CA GLU A 368 5.86 10.71 36.77
C GLU A 368 6.63 9.72 37.63
N ALA A 369 6.04 9.26 38.74
CA ALA A 369 6.65 8.26 39.60
C ALA A 369 6.94 6.96 38.85
N PHE A 370 6.04 6.49 38.01
CA PHE A 370 6.27 5.33 37.12
C PHE A 370 7.45 5.58 36.16
N CYS A 371 7.57 6.79 35.58
CA CYS A 371 8.70 7.12 34.71
C CYS A 371 10.05 7.05 35.47
N HIS A 372 10.09 7.43 36.74
CA HIS A 372 11.28 7.32 37.57
C HIS A 372 11.60 5.88 37.99
N LEU A 373 10.59 5.04 38.18
CA LEU A 373 10.78 3.62 38.51
C LEU A 373 11.21 2.77 37.31
N TRP A 374 11.00 3.28 36.09
CA TRP A 374 11.27 2.55 34.85
C TRP A 374 12.73 2.74 34.43
N ASP A 375 13.58 1.80 34.82
CA ASP A 375 15.01 1.80 34.44
C ASP A 375 15.19 1.37 32.98
N VAL A 376 15.02 2.34 32.07
CA VAL A 376 15.10 2.11 30.62
C VAL A 376 16.50 1.65 30.22
N ASP A 377 17.55 2.18 30.82
CA ASP A 377 18.94 1.84 30.46
C ASP A 377 19.23 0.37 30.78
N LYS A 378 18.73 -0.09 31.93
CA LYS A 378 18.84 -1.50 32.30
C LYS A 378 18.04 -2.41 31.39
N LEU A 379 16.84 -1.96 30.96
CA LEU A 379 16.05 -2.69 29.97
C LEU A 379 16.74 -2.76 28.61
N MET A 380 17.31 -1.63 28.15
CA MET A 380 18.08 -1.61 26.90
C MET A 380 19.27 -2.57 26.95
N ASP A 381 20.01 -2.60 28.05
CA ASP A 381 21.14 -3.51 28.20
C ASP A 381 20.71 -4.97 28.34
N LYS A 382 19.76 -5.30 29.24
CA LYS A 382 19.47 -6.68 29.64
C LYS A 382 18.41 -7.40 28.79
N LEU A 383 17.43 -6.66 28.24
CA LEU A 383 16.36 -7.25 27.45
C LEU A 383 16.49 -6.95 25.96
N PHE A 384 16.99 -5.78 25.63
CA PHE A 384 17.07 -5.34 24.25
C PHE A 384 18.47 -5.41 23.66
N PHE A 385 19.47 -5.86 24.45
CA PHE A 385 20.86 -6.05 23.99
C PHE A 385 21.44 -4.82 23.28
N ASN A 386 20.99 -3.63 23.67
CA ASN A 386 21.32 -2.35 23.04
C ASN A 386 20.97 -2.26 21.53
N GLU A 387 20.01 -3.11 21.06
CA GLU A 387 19.56 -3.12 19.68
C GLU A 387 18.52 -2.02 19.37
N TYR A 388 17.99 -1.35 20.39
CA TYR A 388 16.99 -0.29 20.26
C TYR A 388 17.50 1.01 20.85
N VAL A 389 16.86 2.12 20.44
CA VAL A 389 17.15 3.46 20.95
C VAL A 389 15.95 3.98 21.73
N ARG A 390 16.19 4.53 22.91
CA ARG A 390 15.13 5.20 23.69
C ARG A 390 14.61 6.41 22.93
N LYS A 391 13.30 6.47 22.75
CA LYS A 391 12.63 7.65 22.20
C LYS A 391 12.22 8.60 23.30
N ASN A 392 12.52 9.87 23.12
CA ASN A 392 12.20 10.95 24.06
C ASN A 392 10.98 11.76 23.61
N SER A 393 10.44 11.46 22.44
CA SER A 393 9.28 12.14 21.85
C SER A 393 8.46 11.17 21.00
N TYR A 394 7.16 11.46 20.87
CA TYR A 394 6.29 10.82 19.86
C TYR A 394 6.69 11.17 18.42
N TYR A 395 7.39 12.28 18.27
CA TYR A 395 7.88 12.77 17.00
C TYR A 395 9.41 12.65 17.02
N PRO A 396 9.98 11.83 16.16
CA PRO A 396 11.44 11.66 16.07
C PRO A 396 12.12 12.91 15.53
#